data_aae5b1381edf39dc0026797aa0bb5be6
#
_entry.id   aae5b1381edf39dc0026797aa0bb5be6
#
_cell.length_a   1.000
_cell.length_b   1.000
_cell.length_c   1.000
_cell.angle_alpha   90.00
_cell.angle_beta   90.00
_cell.angle_gamma   90.00
#
_symmetry.space_group_name_H-M   'P 1'
#
loop_
_entity.id
_entity.type
_entity.pdbx_description
1 polymer ?
#
loop_
_entity_poly.entity_id
_entity_poly.type
_entity_poly.pdbx_seq_one_letter_code
_entity_poly.pdbx_strand_id
1 'polypeptide(L)'
;MEYSGMKEIVWGVWKERENMNADMKWLDNPEVFKVNQLESHSDHCYYLDYSDMKKEKNPLLQSLNGQWEFAYSKNVMERPVDFYKETFDASGFDKIMVPGHIELAGYDKIRYINTMYPWEGKEYHRGAYSMEATGAEEGMFSEAQYNPVGSYIKYFDLDRSMCGKRIHICFEGVEEAMYLWLNGQFIGYAEDSFTPSEFDLTPYIKEKGNVLAVQVHKMSTAAFLEDQDFFRFFGIFRNVTLKALPDVHLEDVWFKPVLNQDNVSGRVSTSMKVSAPDSQHVTACFILKDREENVLVEKSIQLTKENGHMEGTICADLENVKLWDNHNPYLYHAYVELKAEDGSLAEVIPYDIGFRRIEIIDKVVYLNGKRLIITGVNRHEWNARTGRCIGIEDMKADISCMLRNNINSVRTCHYPDQIPWYYMCDDAGIYVMAETNLESHGSFQKLGAIEPSCNVPGSI
;
A
#
# COMPACT_ATOMS: atom_id res chain seq x y z
N MET A 1 -26.56 -5.42 -34.95
CA MET A 1 -26.51 -4.17 -34.22
C MET A 1 -25.08 -4.01 -33.76
N GLU A 2 -24.43 -3.05 -34.36
CA GLU A 2 -22.99 -2.81 -34.22
C GLU A 2 -22.68 -2.22 -32.85
N TYR A 3 -21.77 -2.85 -32.12
CA TYR A 3 -21.11 -2.28 -30.95
C TYR A 3 -20.01 -1.34 -31.44
N SER A 4 -20.32 -0.08 -31.64
CA SER A 4 -19.34 0.97 -31.86
C SER A 4 -19.30 1.85 -30.60
N GLY A 5 -18.17 1.80 -29.87
CA GLY A 5 -17.96 2.76 -28.78
C GLY A 5 -17.02 2.35 -27.65
N MET A 6 -16.15 1.37 -27.84
CA MET A 6 -15.00 1.25 -26.95
C MET A 6 -13.91 2.21 -27.43
N LYS A 7 -13.75 3.32 -26.73
CA LYS A 7 -12.55 4.14 -26.85
C LYS A 7 -11.41 3.42 -26.13
N GLU A 8 -10.38 3.09 -26.90
CA GLU A 8 -9.09 2.61 -26.38
C GLU A 8 -8.60 3.55 -25.29
N ILE A 9 -8.36 3.01 -24.11
CA ILE A 9 -7.62 3.70 -23.05
C ILE A 9 -6.15 3.68 -23.49
N VAL A 10 -5.73 4.78 -24.11
CA VAL A 10 -4.33 5.01 -24.46
C VAL A 10 -3.58 5.42 -23.18
N TRP A 11 -2.72 4.56 -22.71
CA TRP A 11 -1.76 4.82 -21.65
C TRP A 11 -0.83 5.96 -22.05
N GLY A 12 -0.78 7.00 -21.26
CA GLY A 12 0.24 8.04 -21.35
C GLY A 12 -0.13 9.30 -22.11
N VAL A 13 -1.01 10.13 -21.58
CA VAL A 13 -0.95 11.60 -21.79
C VAL A 13 -1.53 12.29 -20.56
N TRP A 14 -0.69 13.03 -19.85
CA TRP A 14 -1.09 14.04 -18.87
C TRP A 14 -1.75 15.21 -19.59
N LYS A 15 -3.00 15.05 -20.01
CA LYS A 15 -3.82 16.16 -20.55
C LYS A 15 -5.11 16.26 -19.76
N GLU A 16 -5.24 17.42 -19.11
CA GLU A 16 -6.44 18.00 -18.52
C GLU A 16 -6.88 17.40 -17.16
N ARG A 17 -6.10 17.70 -16.11
CA ARG A 17 -6.58 17.71 -14.72
C ARG A 17 -7.40 18.97 -14.41
N GLU A 18 -8.07 19.56 -15.41
CA GLU A 18 -8.91 20.74 -15.19
C GLU A 18 -10.23 20.36 -14.52
N ASN A 19 -10.32 20.66 -13.20
CA ASN A 19 -11.57 20.73 -12.42
C ASN A 19 -12.34 19.42 -12.16
N MET A 20 -11.64 18.32 -11.88
CA MET A 20 -12.32 17.15 -11.35
C MET A 20 -12.72 17.43 -9.89
N ASN A 21 -14.00 17.33 -9.57
CA ASN A 21 -14.51 17.40 -8.21
C ASN A 21 -14.78 15.99 -7.66
N ALA A 22 -14.69 15.83 -6.35
CA ALA A 22 -15.09 14.61 -5.68
C ALA A 22 -16.58 14.33 -5.93
N ASP A 23 -16.89 13.09 -6.31
CA ASP A 23 -18.26 12.61 -6.47
C ASP A 23 -18.54 11.49 -5.44
N MET A 24 -19.51 11.70 -4.56
CA MET A 24 -19.88 10.70 -3.55
C MET A 24 -20.49 9.43 -4.16
N LYS A 25 -20.94 9.47 -5.40
CA LYS A 25 -21.46 8.30 -6.11
C LYS A 25 -20.37 7.28 -6.47
N TRP A 26 -19.10 7.63 -6.35
CA TRP A 26 -18.02 6.64 -6.48
C TRP A 26 -18.12 5.54 -5.42
N LEU A 27 -18.62 5.86 -4.23
CA LEU A 27 -18.88 4.87 -3.18
C LEU A 27 -19.84 3.75 -3.63
N ASP A 28 -20.65 4.00 -4.66
CA ASP A 28 -21.68 3.09 -5.17
C ASP A 28 -21.28 2.40 -6.47
N ASN A 29 -20.17 2.83 -7.07
CA ASN A 29 -19.75 2.37 -8.39
C ASN A 29 -18.49 1.51 -8.33
N PRO A 30 -18.58 0.18 -8.45
CA PRO A 30 -17.43 -0.71 -8.37
C PRO A 30 -16.42 -0.55 -9.53
N GLU A 31 -16.78 0.17 -10.58
CA GLU A 31 -15.86 0.49 -11.67
C GLU A 31 -14.93 1.68 -11.33
N VAL A 32 -15.23 2.42 -10.25
CA VAL A 32 -14.45 3.59 -9.79
C VAL A 32 -13.91 3.34 -8.40
N PHE A 33 -12.90 2.50 -8.31
CA PHE A 33 -12.21 2.18 -7.05
C PHE A 33 -10.96 3.05 -6.79
N LYS A 34 -10.51 3.81 -7.80
CA LYS A 34 -9.41 4.79 -7.68
C LYS A 34 -9.58 5.95 -8.65
N VAL A 35 -9.19 7.16 -8.21
CA VAL A 35 -9.11 8.36 -9.06
C VAL A 35 -7.81 9.08 -8.74
N ASN A 36 -6.98 9.36 -9.74
CA ASN A 36 -5.67 10.02 -9.64
C ASN A 36 -4.66 9.32 -8.68
N GLN A 37 -4.95 8.12 -8.22
CA GLN A 37 -4.00 7.31 -7.47
C GLN A 37 -2.85 6.92 -8.41
N LEU A 38 -1.62 6.98 -7.92
CA LEU A 38 -0.45 6.55 -8.66
C LEU A 38 -0.45 5.03 -8.84
N GLU A 39 0.21 4.56 -9.88
CA GLU A 39 0.36 3.12 -10.11
C GLU A 39 1.21 2.49 -8.99
N SER A 40 0.88 1.24 -8.67
CA SER A 40 1.64 0.46 -7.68
C SER A 40 3.07 0.21 -8.17
N HIS A 41 4.01 0.29 -7.25
CA HIS A 41 5.43 0.08 -7.49
C HIS A 41 6.07 -0.73 -6.35
N SER A 42 7.34 -1.08 -6.50
CA SER A 42 8.12 -1.76 -5.46
C SER A 42 8.24 -0.91 -4.20
N ASP A 43 8.38 -1.58 -3.07
CA ASP A 43 8.44 -1.01 -1.72
C ASP A 43 9.83 -0.48 -1.31
N HIS A 44 10.71 -0.26 -2.27
CA HIS A 44 12.10 0.12 -2.04
C HIS A 44 12.25 1.45 -1.30
N CYS A 45 13.26 1.52 -0.43
CA CYS A 45 13.75 2.77 0.13
C CYS A 45 14.78 3.40 -0.80
N TYR A 46 14.86 4.72 -0.81
CA TYR A 46 15.83 5.46 -1.63
C TYR A 46 16.46 6.61 -0.85
N TYR A 47 17.70 6.97 -1.21
CA TYR A 47 18.51 7.99 -0.54
C TYR A 47 19.34 8.76 -1.56
N LEU A 48 19.69 10.00 -1.26
CA LEU A 48 20.55 10.80 -2.14
C LEU A 48 21.99 10.28 -2.18
N ASP A 49 22.45 9.72 -1.07
CA ASP A 49 23.79 9.13 -0.94
C ASP A 49 23.89 8.12 0.22
N TYR A 50 25.03 7.45 0.31
CA TYR A 50 25.30 6.49 1.40
C TYR A 50 25.40 7.13 2.80
N SER A 51 25.65 8.45 2.89
CA SER A 51 25.65 9.17 4.17
C SER A 51 24.21 9.35 4.67
N ASP A 52 23.29 9.71 3.77
CA ASP A 52 21.87 9.84 4.09
C ASP A 52 21.27 8.50 4.52
N MET A 53 21.69 7.40 3.88
CA MET A 53 21.24 6.05 4.23
C MET A 53 21.60 5.65 5.69
N LYS A 54 22.63 6.26 6.28
CA LYS A 54 23.07 6.00 7.68
C LYS A 54 22.39 6.89 8.71
N LYS A 55 21.59 7.88 8.27
CA LYS A 55 20.87 8.78 9.18
C LYS A 55 19.64 8.10 9.75
N GLU A 56 19.30 8.43 10.99
CA GLU A 56 18.05 7.96 11.61
C GLU A 56 16.80 8.45 10.86
N LYS A 57 16.89 9.64 10.25
CA LYS A 57 15.79 10.23 9.48
C LYS A 57 16.23 10.45 8.03
N ASN A 58 15.53 9.81 7.11
CA ASN A 58 15.69 10.08 5.68
C ASN A 58 15.20 11.51 5.36
N PRO A 59 16.04 12.41 4.80
CA PRO A 59 15.67 13.79 4.52
C PRO A 59 14.63 13.94 3.39
N LEU A 60 14.35 12.86 2.66
CA LEU A 60 13.34 12.81 1.60
C LEU A 60 11.97 12.37 2.11
N LEU A 61 11.83 12.04 3.40
CA LEU A 61 10.59 11.58 4.00
C LEU A 61 10.14 12.51 5.13
N GLN A 62 8.86 12.86 5.16
CA GLN A 62 8.24 13.61 6.23
C GLN A 62 6.96 12.92 6.71
N SER A 63 6.94 12.51 7.97
CA SER A 63 5.75 11.92 8.57
C SER A 63 4.69 12.98 8.87
N LEU A 64 3.44 12.68 8.54
CA LEU A 64 2.27 13.46 8.92
C LEU A 64 1.48 12.82 10.08
N ASN A 65 2.00 11.77 10.68
CA ASN A 65 1.40 11.13 11.86
C ASN A 65 1.21 12.12 13.02
N GLY A 66 0.41 11.71 14.01
CA GLY A 66 0.15 12.48 15.22
C GLY A 66 -1.28 13.03 15.26
N GLN A 67 -1.49 14.17 15.87
CA GLN A 67 -2.82 14.77 16.01
C GLN A 67 -3.30 15.44 14.72
N TRP A 68 -4.55 15.16 14.37
CA TRP A 68 -5.29 15.81 13.29
C TRP A 68 -6.60 16.39 13.84
N GLU A 69 -7.11 17.47 13.25
CA GLU A 69 -8.47 17.93 13.48
C GLU A 69 -9.44 16.89 12.89
N PHE A 70 -10.58 16.65 13.57
CA PHE A 70 -11.46 15.55 13.23
C PHE A 70 -12.94 15.86 13.47
N ALA A 71 -13.80 15.48 12.54
CA ALA A 71 -15.24 15.47 12.73
C ALA A 71 -15.84 14.13 12.30
N TYR A 72 -16.66 13.55 13.16
CA TYR A 72 -17.44 12.35 12.88
C TYR A 72 -18.82 12.72 12.39
N SER A 73 -19.30 12.01 11.35
CA SER A 73 -20.67 12.06 10.88
C SER A 73 -21.24 10.67 10.73
N LYS A 74 -22.52 10.50 11.03
CA LYS A 74 -23.20 9.20 10.98
C LYS A 74 -23.38 8.67 9.55
N ASN A 75 -23.44 9.57 8.59
CA ASN A 75 -23.66 9.27 7.19
C ASN A 75 -23.12 10.39 6.27
N VAL A 76 -23.15 10.13 4.98
CA VAL A 76 -22.64 11.04 3.95
C VAL A 76 -23.39 12.38 3.95
N MET A 77 -24.70 12.39 4.21
CA MET A 77 -25.53 13.60 4.16
C MET A 77 -25.23 14.58 5.30
N GLU A 78 -24.82 14.06 6.47
CA GLU A 78 -24.52 14.86 7.66
C GLU A 78 -23.09 15.38 7.71
N ARG A 79 -22.23 14.98 6.77
CA ARG A 79 -20.81 15.35 6.77
C ARG A 79 -20.60 16.85 6.51
N PRO A 80 -19.50 17.43 7.03
CA PRO A 80 -19.11 18.80 6.67
C PRO A 80 -18.65 18.83 5.21
N VAL A 81 -19.45 19.48 4.34
CA VAL A 81 -19.23 19.44 2.88
C VAL A 81 -18.01 20.24 2.45
N ASP A 82 -17.78 21.40 3.07
CA ASP A 82 -16.76 22.38 2.68
C ASP A 82 -15.48 22.33 3.55
N PHE A 83 -15.30 21.30 4.36
CA PHE A 83 -14.22 21.17 5.34
C PHE A 83 -12.81 21.21 4.71
N TYR A 84 -12.69 20.88 3.44
CA TYR A 84 -11.45 20.86 2.69
C TYR A 84 -10.95 22.23 2.22
N LYS A 85 -11.80 23.26 2.32
CA LYS A 85 -11.44 24.63 1.90
C LYS A 85 -10.44 25.26 2.89
N GLU A 86 -9.45 25.98 2.37
CA GLU A 86 -8.45 26.66 3.21
C GLU A 86 -9.06 27.68 4.19
N THR A 87 -10.24 28.20 3.86
CA THR A 87 -10.97 29.17 4.68
C THR A 87 -11.91 28.53 5.70
N PHE A 88 -11.98 27.22 5.78
CA PHE A 88 -12.86 26.51 6.69
C PHE A 88 -12.43 26.70 8.14
N ASP A 89 -13.37 27.05 9.00
CA ASP A 89 -13.13 27.15 10.44
C ASP A 89 -13.31 25.80 11.12
N ALA A 90 -12.18 25.14 11.42
CA ALA A 90 -12.15 23.85 12.09
C ALA A 90 -12.19 23.96 13.63
N SER A 91 -12.47 25.13 14.22
CA SER A 91 -12.49 25.32 15.67
C SER A 91 -13.52 24.45 16.42
N GLY A 92 -14.54 23.97 15.70
CA GLY A 92 -15.54 23.02 16.20
C GLY A 92 -15.18 21.55 16.02
N PHE A 93 -14.03 21.24 15.41
CA PHE A 93 -13.56 19.86 15.26
C PHE A 93 -12.90 19.37 16.55
N ASP A 94 -13.03 18.06 16.78
CA ASP A 94 -12.27 17.35 17.79
C ASP A 94 -10.84 17.08 17.31
N LYS A 95 -10.08 16.33 18.12
CA LYS A 95 -8.74 15.86 17.75
C LYS A 95 -8.67 14.35 17.78
N ILE A 96 -8.07 13.76 16.74
CA ILE A 96 -7.84 12.32 16.65
C ILE A 96 -6.36 12.03 16.39
N MET A 97 -5.88 10.89 16.88
CA MET A 97 -4.53 10.41 16.55
C MET A 97 -4.55 9.66 15.21
N VAL A 98 -3.56 9.93 14.37
CA VAL A 98 -3.26 9.19 13.14
C VAL A 98 -1.83 8.63 13.27
N PRO A 99 -1.60 7.31 13.10
CA PRO A 99 -2.60 6.26 12.84
C PRO A 99 -3.59 6.04 13.99
N GLY A 100 -4.83 5.66 13.65
CA GLY A 100 -5.86 5.35 14.63
C GLY A 100 -7.16 4.85 14.02
N HIS A 101 -7.93 4.07 14.79
CA HIS A 101 -9.29 3.67 14.44
C HIS A 101 -10.30 4.63 15.06
N ILE A 102 -11.29 5.02 14.28
CA ILE A 102 -12.33 5.95 14.70
C ILE A 102 -13.16 5.35 15.86
N GLU A 103 -13.41 4.03 15.81
CA GLU A 103 -14.13 3.32 16.89
C GLU A 103 -13.36 3.33 18.21
N LEU A 104 -12.04 3.13 18.16
CA LEU A 104 -11.21 3.16 19.39
C LEU A 104 -11.04 4.56 19.94
N ALA A 105 -11.23 5.58 19.11
CA ALA A 105 -11.31 6.98 19.57
C ALA A 105 -12.68 7.32 20.19
N GLY A 106 -13.66 6.40 20.15
CA GLY A 106 -14.94 6.54 20.85
C GLY A 106 -16.09 7.12 20.03
N TYR A 107 -15.94 7.25 18.71
CA TYR A 107 -16.96 7.86 17.85
C TYR A 107 -17.96 6.88 17.25
N ASP A 108 -17.58 5.60 17.09
CA ASP A 108 -18.47 4.54 16.57
C ASP A 108 -18.30 3.27 17.40
N LYS A 109 -19.10 2.25 17.10
CA LYS A 109 -19.10 0.97 17.80
C LYS A 109 -18.16 -0.02 17.15
N ILE A 110 -17.36 -0.68 17.99
CA ILE A 110 -16.58 -1.85 17.56
C ILE A 110 -17.54 -2.99 17.26
N ARG A 111 -17.41 -3.59 16.09
CA ARG A 111 -18.19 -4.75 15.65
C ARG A 111 -17.26 -5.83 15.12
N TYR A 112 -17.63 -7.06 15.40
CA TYR A 112 -17.03 -8.24 14.79
C TYR A 112 -18.08 -8.90 13.91
N ILE A 113 -17.74 -9.09 12.63
CA ILE A 113 -18.62 -9.71 11.65
C ILE A 113 -17.78 -10.68 10.83
N ASN A 114 -18.16 -11.95 10.80
CA ASN A 114 -17.36 -12.99 10.16
C ASN A 114 -17.89 -13.48 8.81
N THR A 115 -19.22 -13.58 8.65
CA THR A 115 -19.81 -14.22 7.46
C THR A 115 -20.90 -13.42 6.77
N MET A 116 -21.26 -12.27 7.33
CA MET A 116 -22.27 -11.38 6.79
C MET A 116 -21.63 -10.05 6.42
N TYR A 117 -22.17 -9.40 5.43
CA TYR A 117 -21.75 -8.03 5.11
C TYR A 117 -22.04 -7.07 6.26
N PRO A 118 -21.28 -5.97 6.40
CA PRO A 118 -21.44 -5.01 7.49
C PRO A 118 -22.84 -4.36 7.56
N TRP A 119 -23.56 -4.32 6.46
CA TRP A 119 -24.93 -3.79 6.38
C TRP A 119 -26.02 -4.83 6.61
N GLU A 120 -25.70 -6.09 6.65
CA GLU A 120 -26.67 -7.15 6.96
C GLU A 120 -26.97 -7.18 8.46
N GLY A 121 -28.21 -7.35 8.80
CA GLY A 121 -28.64 -7.49 10.18
C GLY A 121 -29.50 -6.37 10.71
N LYS A 122 -29.31 -5.96 11.96
CA LYS A 122 -30.36 -5.36 12.78
C LYS A 122 -30.48 -3.85 12.71
N GLU A 123 -29.44 -3.13 12.28
CA GLU A 123 -29.43 -1.68 12.41
C GLU A 123 -29.72 -0.95 11.09
N TYR A 124 -29.33 -1.54 9.98
CA TYR A 124 -29.66 -1.07 8.65
C TYR A 124 -29.43 -2.19 7.64
N HIS A 125 -30.21 -2.14 6.60
CA HIS A 125 -30.03 -3.00 5.44
C HIS A 125 -29.59 -2.16 4.29
N ARG A 126 -28.60 -2.65 3.59
CA ARG A 126 -28.51 -2.36 2.19
C ARG A 126 -29.12 -3.52 1.43
N GLY A 127 -30.26 -3.29 0.83
CA GLY A 127 -30.89 -4.29 0.00
C GLY A 127 -30.28 -4.40 -1.40
N ALA A 128 -28.99 -4.17 -1.53
CA ALA A 128 -28.31 -4.08 -2.81
C ALA A 128 -28.33 -5.35 -3.64
N TYR A 129 -28.44 -6.49 -2.99
CA TYR A 129 -28.60 -7.78 -3.65
C TYR A 129 -30.06 -8.09 -4.03
N SER A 130 -30.98 -7.21 -3.69
CA SER A 130 -32.37 -7.29 -4.10
C SER A 130 -32.84 -5.91 -4.58
N MET A 131 -32.32 -5.48 -5.71
CA MET A 131 -32.66 -4.22 -6.34
C MET A 131 -34.20 -4.07 -6.55
N GLU A 132 -34.90 -5.19 -6.77
CA GLU A 132 -36.35 -5.21 -6.94
C GLU A 132 -37.12 -5.04 -5.63
N ALA A 133 -36.54 -5.49 -4.50
CA ALA A 133 -37.23 -5.49 -3.21
C ALA A 133 -37.04 -4.20 -2.43
N THR A 134 -36.02 -3.40 -2.74
CA THR A 134 -35.63 -2.26 -1.91
C THR A 134 -35.62 -0.92 -2.65
N GLY A 135 -35.75 -0.95 -3.98
CA GLY A 135 -35.40 0.22 -4.79
C GLY A 135 -33.89 0.48 -4.79
N ALA A 136 -33.32 0.69 -5.96
CA ALA A 136 -31.88 0.90 -6.13
C ALA A 136 -31.31 2.05 -5.28
N GLU A 137 -32.09 3.04 -4.98
CA GLU A 137 -31.70 4.25 -4.26
C GLU A 137 -31.55 4.00 -2.74
N GLU A 138 -32.37 3.14 -2.15
CA GLU A 138 -32.28 2.84 -0.71
C GLU A 138 -31.07 1.98 -0.33
N GLY A 139 -30.44 1.38 -1.30
CA GLY A 139 -29.32 0.51 -1.09
C GLY A 139 -27.93 1.16 -1.26
N MET A 140 -27.84 2.40 -1.72
CA MET A 140 -26.56 3.03 -2.05
C MET A 140 -25.80 3.49 -0.81
N PHE A 141 -24.47 3.29 -0.80
CA PHE A 141 -23.59 3.70 0.31
C PHE A 141 -23.56 5.21 0.47
N SER A 142 -23.61 5.96 -0.64
CA SER A 142 -23.63 7.42 -0.65
C SER A 142 -24.90 8.03 -0.02
N GLU A 143 -26.01 7.28 -0.01
CA GLU A 143 -27.31 7.73 0.49
C GLU A 143 -27.80 6.93 1.71
N ALA A 144 -26.98 5.99 2.21
CA ALA A 144 -27.31 5.18 3.35
C ALA A 144 -27.54 6.03 4.62
N GLN A 145 -28.55 5.70 5.41
CA GLN A 145 -28.81 6.35 6.70
C GLN A 145 -27.70 6.14 7.72
N TYR A 146 -26.91 5.06 7.54
CA TYR A 146 -25.73 4.76 8.31
C TYR A 146 -24.61 4.28 7.37
N ASN A 147 -23.72 5.18 7.08
CA ASN A 147 -22.40 4.95 6.52
C ASN A 147 -21.47 6.01 7.12
N PRO A 148 -20.88 5.72 8.28
CA PRO A 148 -20.09 6.69 9.02
C PRO A 148 -18.96 7.30 8.21
N VAL A 149 -18.72 8.59 8.47
CA VAL A 149 -17.71 9.38 7.77
C VAL A 149 -16.81 10.06 8.80
N GLY A 150 -15.51 9.87 8.65
CA GLY A 150 -14.49 10.66 9.34
C GLY A 150 -13.93 11.75 8.44
N SER A 151 -14.06 13.01 8.86
CA SER A 151 -13.46 14.15 8.16
C SER A 151 -12.25 14.64 8.93
N TYR A 152 -11.08 14.59 8.32
CA TYR A 152 -9.78 14.87 8.93
C TYR A 152 -9.13 16.08 8.28
N ILE A 153 -8.48 16.94 9.09
CA ILE A 153 -7.65 18.04 8.59
C ILE A 153 -6.29 18.00 9.28
N LYS A 154 -5.23 18.11 8.46
CA LYS A 154 -3.83 18.29 8.91
C LYS A 154 -3.27 19.58 8.39
N TYR A 155 -2.78 20.41 9.30
CA TYR A 155 -1.98 21.60 8.97
C TYR A 155 -0.50 21.25 9.08
N PHE A 156 0.28 21.60 8.05
CA PHE A 156 1.72 21.31 8.05
C PHE A 156 2.53 22.27 7.18
N ASP A 157 3.79 22.41 7.51
CA ASP A 157 4.82 23.01 6.65
C ASP A 157 5.67 21.92 6.04
N LEU A 158 6.15 22.11 4.81
CA LEU A 158 7.04 21.18 4.15
C LEU A 158 8.46 21.28 4.74
N ASP A 159 9.10 20.15 5.02
CA ASP A 159 10.50 20.12 5.48
C ASP A 159 11.41 20.77 4.42
N ARG A 160 12.40 21.56 4.85
CA ARG A 160 13.29 22.31 3.95
C ARG A 160 14.00 21.45 2.91
N SER A 161 14.38 20.22 3.28
CA SER A 161 15.03 19.24 2.40
C SER A 161 14.17 18.81 1.23
N MET A 162 12.87 19.00 1.34
CA MET A 162 11.87 18.58 0.36
C MET A 162 11.43 19.72 -0.57
N CYS A 163 11.72 20.98 -0.22
CA CYS A 163 11.32 22.15 -1.03
C CYS A 163 11.89 22.07 -2.44
N GLY A 164 11.06 22.41 -3.43
CA GLY A 164 11.44 22.41 -4.86
C GLY A 164 11.53 21.03 -5.52
N LYS A 165 11.17 19.95 -4.80
CA LYS A 165 11.13 18.59 -5.34
C LYS A 165 9.70 18.19 -5.72
N ARG A 166 9.57 17.13 -6.49
CA ARG A 166 8.28 16.44 -6.66
C ARG A 166 7.88 15.84 -5.32
N ILE A 167 6.62 16.00 -4.91
CA ILE A 167 6.13 15.54 -3.62
C ILE A 167 4.94 14.60 -3.84
N HIS A 168 5.10 13.37 -3.39
CA HIS A 168 4.02 12.40 -3.28
C HIS A 168 3.58 12.26 -1.82
N ILE A 169 2.33 11.86 -1.61
CA ILE A 169 1.84 11.41 -0.31
C ILE A 169 1.49 9.93 -0.38
N CYS A 170 1.90 9.19 0.63
CA CYS A 170 1.59 7.78 0.80
C CYS A 170 0.73 7.60 2.06
N PHE A 171 -0.42 7.00 1.90
CA PHE A 171 -1.23 6.43 2.97
C PHE A 171 -1.01 4.93 2.96
N GLU A 172 -0.33 4.39 3.97
CA GLU A 172 0.00 2.96 4.02
C GLU A 172 -1.22 2.06 4.28
N GLY A 173 -2.31 2.62 4.80
CA GLY A 173 -3.57 1.92 5.01
C GLY A 173 -4.67 2.85 5.50
N VAL A 174 -5.80 2.84 4.79
CA VAL A 174 -7.01 3.59 5.13
C VAL A 174 -8.22 2.69 4.92
N GLU A 175 -8.95 2.40 5.97
CA GLU A 175 -10.16 1.58 5.92
C GLU A 175 -11.39 2.51 5.98
N GLU A 176 -12.26 2.56 5.00
CA GLU A 176 -12.24 1.82 3.74
C GLU A 176 -11.97 2.77 2.56
N ALA A 177 -12.92 3.59 2.19
CA ALA A 177 -12.81 4.51 1.06
C ALA A 177 -12.37 5.90 1.49
N MET A 178 -11.43 6.51 0.78
CA MET A 178 -10.95 7.85 1.09
C MET A 178 -11.02 8.82 -0.08
N TYR A 179 -11.36 10.06 0.24
CA TYR A 179 -11.25 11.23 -0.62
C TYR A 179 -10.18 12.15 -0.07
N LEU A 180 -9.36 12.74 -0.95
CA LEU A 180 -8.20 13.54 -0.59
C LEU A 180 -8.23 14.92 -1.24
N TRP A 181 -7.96 15.97 -0.45
CA TRP A 181 -7.79 17.34 -0.91
C TRP A 181 -6.53 17.97 -0.30
N LEU A 182 -5.87 18.82 -1.07
CA LEU A 182 -4.77 19.65 -0.59
C LEU A 182 -5.02 21.12 -0.99
N ASN A 183 -4.96 22.03 0.00
CA ASN A 183 -5.12 23.46 -0.21
C ASN A 183 -6.40 23.81 -1.00
N GLY A 184 -7.50 23.11 -0.70
CA GLY A 184 -8.79 23.28 -1.34
C GLY A 184 -8.97 22.58 -2.70
N GLN A 185 -7.92 21.95 -3.22
CA GLN A 185 -7.97 21.24 -4.50
C GLN A 185 -8.20 19.75 -4.29
N PHE A 186 -9.08 19.13 -5.07
CA PHE A 186 -9.26 17.69 -5.04
C PHE A 186 -8.02 16.98 -5.63
N ILE A 187 -7.49 16.04 -4.88
CA ILE A 187 -6.30 15.27 -5.25
C ILE A 187 -6.71 13.91 -5.80
N GLY A 188 -7.51 13.13 -5.06
CA GLY A 188 -7.85 11.81 -5.50
C GLY A 188 -8.79 11.03 -4.58
N TYR A 189 -9.05 9.78 -4.99
CA TYR A 189 -9.92 8.81 -4.34
C TYR A 189 -9.29 7.41 -4.39
N ALA A 190 -9.47 6.61 -3.34
CA ALA A 190 -9.04 5.22 -3.28
C ALA A 190 -9.93 4.40 -2.34
N GLU A 191 -10.10 3.09 -2.63
CA GLU A 191 -10.91 2.16 -1.83
C GLU A 191 -10.10 1.03 -1.18
N ASP A 192 -8.89 0.68 -1.64
CA ASP A 192 -8.12 -0.42 -1.05
C ASP A 192 -7.61 -0.08 0.36
N SER A 193 -8.07 -0.85 1.36
CA SER A 193 -7.78 -0.58 2.77
C SER A 193 -6.37 -0.95 3.20
N PHE A 194 -5.77 -2.01 2.64
CA PHE A 194 -4.58 -2.65 3.20
C PHE A 194 -3.33 -2.54 2.34
N THR A 195 -3.43 -1.98 1.14
CA THR A 195 -2.28 -1.63 0.31
C THR A 195 -2.04 -0.12 0.30
N PRO A 196 -0.80 0.34 0.14
CA PRO A 196 -0.51 1.76 0.11
C PRO A 196 -1.22 2.48 -1.04
N SER A 197 -1.84 3.62 -0.74
CA SER A 197 -2.40 4.54 -1.71
C SER A 197 -1.55 5.78 -1.82
N GLU A 198 -1.02 6.06 -3.01
CA GLU A 198 -0.12 7.19 -3.26
C GLU A 198 -0.72 8.20 -4.24
N PHE A 199 -0.42 9.49 -4.00
CA PHE A 199 -0.91 10.59 -4.82
C PHE A 199 0.17 11.66 -5.04
N ASP A 200 0.19 12.26 -6.21
CA ASP A 200 1.07 13.38 -6.55
C ASP A 200 0.49 14.70 -6.02
N LEU A 201 1.17 15.31 -5.07
CA LEU A 201 0.86 16.61 -4.48
C LEU A 201 1.59 17.78 -5.15
N THR A 202 2.57 17.50 -6.01
CA THR A 202 3.47 18.50 -6.59
C THR A 202 2.76 19.72 -7.15
N PRO A 203 1.62 19.60 -7.87
CA PRO A 203 0.95 20.78 -8.45
C PRO A 203 0.38 21.75 -7.43
N TYR A 204 0.11 21.30 -6.20
CA TYR A 204 -0.68 22.07 -5.22
C TYR A 204 0.03 22.28 -3.89
N ILE A 205 1.19 21.63 -3.65
CA ILE A 205 1.94 21.74 -2.41
C ILE A 205 2.57 23.13 -2.26
N LYS A 206 2.56 23.68 -1.06
CA LYS A 206 3.23 24.92 -0.67
C LYS A 206 4.39 24.59 0.28
N GLU A 207 5.38 25.48 0.35
CA GLU A 207 6.45 25.34 1.35
C GLU A 207 5.92 25.48 2.78
N LYS A 208 4.88 26.30 2.96
CA LYS A 208 4.29 26.57 4.27
C LYS A 208 2.77 26.70 4.20
N GLY A 209 2.14 26.42 5.33
CA GLY A 209 0.71 26.61 5.52
C GLY A 209 -0.14 25.70 4.66
N ASN A 210 0.27 24.44 4.49
CA ASN A 210 -0.54 23.46 3.77
C ASN A 210 -1.73 23.01 4.62
N VAL A 211 -2.86 22.83 3.97
CA VAL A 211 -4.09 22.26 4.52
C VAL A 211 -4.41 20.98 3.78
N LEU A 212 -4.14 19.83 4.40
CA LEU A 212 -4.50 18.51 3.90
C LEU A 212 -5.83 18.11 4.51
N ALA A 213 -6.81 17.78 3.67
CA ALA A 213 -8.12 17.30 4.12
C ALA A 213 -8.36 15.89 3.57
N VAL A 214 -8.82 14.99 4.45
CA VAL A 214 -9.13 13.60 4.10
C VAL A 214 -10.51 13.27 4.61
N GLN A 215 -11.34 12.65 3.77
CA GLN A 215 -12.63 12.12 4.18
C GLN A 215 -12.63 10.62 4.00
N VAL A 216 -12.87 9.89 5.09
CA VAL A 216 -12.87 8.42 5.11
C VAL A 216 -14.29 7.93 5.34
N HIS A 217 -14.76 7.07 4.48
CA HIS A 217 -16.09 6.44 4.55
C HIS A 217 -15.92 4.98 4.98
N LYS A 218 -16.77 4.55 5.91
CA LYS A 218 -16.73 3.20 6.49
C LYS A 218 -17.11 2.10 5.50
N MET A 219 -17.92 2.44 4.48
CA MET A 219 -18.40 1.48 3.50
C MET A 219 -18.45 2.09 2.11
N SER A 220 -18.03 1.30 1.14
CA SER A 220 -18.13 1.53 -0.30
C SER A 220 -18.38 0.21 -1.02
N THR A 221 -18.25 0.20 -2.33
CA THR A 221 -18.31 -1.05 -3.09
C THR A 221 -17.18 -2.02 -2.77
N ALA A 222 -16.03 -1.55 -2.26
CA ALA A 222 -14.95 -2.41 -1.79
C ALA A 222 -15.38 -3.36 -0.66
N ALA A 223 -16.34 -2.97 0.18
CA ALA A 223 -16.85 -3.82 1.26
C ALA A 223 -17.47 -5.15 0.80
N PHE A 224 -17.78 -5.31 -0.49
CA PHE A 224 -18.15 -6.61 -1.06
C PHE A 224 -16.98 -7.56 -1.22
N LEU A 225 -15.77 -7.02 -1.38
CA LEU A 225 -14.53 -7.75 -1.62
C LEU A 225 -13.64 -7.79 -0.37
N GLU A 226 -13.73 -6.77 0.49
CA GLU A 226 -13.02 -6.66 1.76
C GLU A 226 -13.90 -7.16 2.92
N ASP A 227 -14.48 -8.36 2.74
CA ASP A 227 -15.43 -8.96 3.68
C ASP A 227 -14.79 -10.06 4.54
N GLN A 228 -13.60 -9.77 5.05
CA GLN A 228 -12.83 -10.70 5.87
C GLN A 228 -13.49 -10.98 7.23
N ASP A 229 -13.15 -12.12 7.81
CA ASP A 229 -13.54 -12.52 9.17
C ASP A 229 -12.74 -11.75 10.22
N PHE A 230 -13.18 -10.53 10.54
CA PHE A 230 -12.45 -9.66 11.47
C PHE A 230 -13.32 -8.54 12.08
N PHE A 231 -12.72 -7.76 12.97
CA PHE A 231 -13.32 -6.54 13.50
C PHE A 231 -13.46 -5.48 12.41
N ARG A 232 -14.65 -4.88 12.30
CA ARG A 232 -14.98 -3.83 11.35
C ARG A 232 -14.60 -2.46 11.94
N PHE A 233 -13.44 -1.99 11.58
CA PHE A 233 -12.96 -0.65 11.89
C PHE A 233 -13.06 0.27 10.67
N PHE A 234 -12.74 1.54 10.85
CA PHE A 234 -12.44 2.47 9.77
C PHE A 234 -11.57 3.63 10.27
N GLY A 235 -10.96 4.35 9.32
CA GLY A 235 -10.05 5.45 9.58
C GLY A 235 -8.68 5.26 8.96
N ILE A 236 -7.79 6.20 9.22
CA ILE A 236 -6.39 6.17 8.77
C ILE A 236 -5.58 5.38 9.81
N PHE A 237 -5.38 4.08 9.58
CA PHE A 237 -4.85 3.16 10.60
C PHE A 237 -3.38 2.76 10.42
N ARG A 238 -2.74 3.15 9.31
CA ARG A 238 -1.30 3.06 9.08
C ARG A 238 -0.70 4.43 8.84
N ASN A 239 0.62 4.51 8.64
CA ASN A 239 1.34 5.77 8.52
C ASN A 239 0.88 6.62 7.34
N VAL A 240 1.04 7.92 7.49
CA VAL A 240 0.91 8.91 6.41
C VAL A 240 2.24 9.61 6.24
N THR A 241 2.83 9.50 5.05
CA THR A 241 4.18 9.99 4.78
C THR A 241 4.23 10.79 3.48
N LEU A 242 4.83 11.96 3.52
CA LEU A 242 5.25 12.69 2.33
C LEU A 242 6.58 12.13 1.85
N LYS A 243 6.71 11.94 0.54
CA LYS A 243 7.91 11.45 -0.15
C LYS A 243 8.38 12.52 -1.14
N ALA A 244 9.61 12.99 -0.97
CA ALA A 244 10.23 13.89 -1.94
C ALA A 244 11.05 13.08 -2.93
N LEU A 245 10.78 13.24 -4.22
CA LEU A 245 11.44 12.50 -5.29
C LEU A 245 12.56 13.34 -5.90
N PRO A 246 13.78 12.79 -6.04
CA PRO A 246 14.84 13.39 -6.84
C PRO A 246 14.45 13.54 -8.32
N ASP A 247 15.17 14.38 -9.08
CA ASP A 247 14.91 14.54 -10.51
C ASP A 247 15.18 13.25 -11.29
N VAL A 248 16.24 12.52 -10.91
CA VAL A 248 16.49 11.15 -11.36
C VAL A 248 16.05 10.22 -10.23
N HIS A 249 15.03 9.44 -10.46
CA HIS A 249 14.37 8.63 -9.42
C HIS A 249 13.99 7.24 -9.92
N LEU A 250 14.32 6.23 -9.13
CA LEU A 250 13.86 4.86 -9.35
C LEU A 250 12.36 4.76 -9.03
N GLU A 251 11.54 4.60 -10.06
CA GLU A 251 10.10 4.44 -9.88
C GLU A 251 9.72 3.02 -9.47
N ASP A 252 10.40 2.03 -10.06
CA ASP A 252 10.14 0.63 -9.78
C ASP A 252 11.38 -0.23 -9.97
N VAL A 253 11.53 -1.27 -9.13
CA VAL A 253 12.62 -2.24 -9.23
C VAL A 253 12.14 -3.64 -8.92
N TRP A 254 12.59 -4.58 -9.72
CA TRP A 254 12.35 -5.99 -9.46
C TRP A 254 13.67 -6.76 -9.38
N PHE A 255 14.05 -7.13 -8.16
CA PHE A 255 15.14 -8.07 -7.89
C PHE A 255 14.62 -9.50 -8.00
N LYS A 256 15.18 -10.27 -8.91
CA LYS A 256 14.82 -11.68 -9.14
C LYS A 256 16.03 -12.59 -8.96
N PRO A 257 16.37 -12.94 -7.70
CA PRO A 257 17.37 -13.97 -7.43
C PRO A 257 16.78 -15.34 -7.73
N VAL A 258 17.53 -16.15 -8.48
CA VAL A 258 17.16 -17.52 -8.86
C VAL A 258 18.29 -18.44 -8.48
N LEU A 259 17.98 -19.46 -7.68
CA LEU A 259 18.90 -20.55 -7.37
C LEU A 259 18.83 -21.61 -8.47
N ASN A 260 19.98 -22.00 -9.02
CA ASN A 260 20.06 -23.06 -10.02
C ASN A 260 19.81 -24.46 -9.41
N GLN A 261 19.60 -25.45 -10.27
CA GLN A 261 19.28 -26.83 -9.86
C GLN A 261 20.41 -27.53 -9.10
N ASP A 262 21.65 -27.06 -9.24
CA ASP A 262 22.82 -27.56 -8.52
C ASP A 262 22.84 -27.16 -7.03
N ASN A 263 21.98 -26.23 -6.58
CA ASN A 263 21.95 -25.63 -5.25
C ASN A 263 23.30 -24.97 -4.85
N VAL A 264 24.11 -24.58 -5.80
CA VAL A 264 25.43 -23.97 -5.58
C VAL A 264 25.56 -22.66 -6.32
N SER A 265 25.05 -22.59 -7.54
CA SER A 265 25.11 -21.39 -8.36
C SER A 265 23.75 -20.71 -8.43
N GLY A 266 23.76 -19.42 -8.74
CA GLY A 266 22.54 -18.63 -8.88
C GLY A 266 22.68 -17.52 -9.91
N ARG A 267 21.56 -16.93 -10.26
CA ARG A 267 21.49 -15.74 -11.12
C ARG A 267 20.63 -14.70 -10.44
N VAL A 268 21.03 -13.46 -10.49
CA VAL A 268 20.16 -12.32 -10.17
C VAL A 268 19.88 -11.51 -11.42
N SER A 269 18.62 -11.17 -11.62
CA SER A 269 18.16 -10.23 -12.64
C SER A 269 17.50 -9.07 -11.94
N THR A 270 17.96 -7.84 -12.23
CA THR A 270 17.42 -6.60 -11.64
C THR A 270 16.85 -5.75 -12.76
N SER A 271 15.54 -5.68 -12.85
CA SER A 271 14.82 -4.85 -13.81
C SER A 271 14.44 -3.53 -13.13
N MET A 272 14.59 -2.42 -13.82
CA MET A 272 14.43 -1.08 -13.26
C MET A 272 13.62 -0.19 -14.19
N LYS A 273 12.77 0.66 -13.59
CA LYS A 273 12.06 1.75 -14.24
C LYS A 273 12.43 3.05 -13.53
N VAL A 274 12.91 4.03 -14.28
CA VAL A 274 13.49 5.28 -13.76
C VAL A 274 12.84 6.47 -14.43
N SER A 275 12.42 7.46 -13.64
CA SER A 275 12.07 8.78 -14.14
C SER A 275 13.29 9.68 -14.15
N ALA A 276 13.46 10.44 -15.23
CA ALA A 276 14.50 11.46 -15.35
C ALA A 276 14.07 12.53 -16.35
N PRO A 277 14.64 13.75 -16.28
CA PRO A 277 14.45 14.76 -17.31
C PRO A 277 14.82 14.25 -18.70
N ASP A 278 14.06 14.62 -19.72
CA ASP A 278 14.24 14.15 -21.11
C ASP A 278 15.63 14.35 -21.70
N SER A 279 16.36 15.34 -21.20
CA SER A 279 17.71 15.69 -21.66
C SER A 279 18.83 14.91 -20.97
N GLN A 280 18.53 14.10 -19.98
CA GLN A 280 19.55 13.39 -19.18
C GLN A 280 19.72 11.95 -19.63
N HIS A 281 20.99 11.50 -19.64
CA HIS A 281 21.36 10.09 -19.71
C HIS A 281 21.60 9.57 -18.29
N VAL A 282 21.02 8.42 -17.98
CA VAL A 282 21.15 7.80 -16.66
C VAL A 282 21.87 6.46 -16.79
N THR A 283 22.87 6.26 -15.96
CA THR A 283 23.54 4.96 -15.78
C THR A 283 23.06 4.33 -14.49
N ALA A 284 22.58 3.10 -14.57
CA ALA A 284 22.27 2.29 -13.41
C ALA A 284 23.41 1.32 -13.12
N CYS A 285 23.84 1.26 -11.87
CA CYS A 285 24.85 0.32 -11.37
C CYS A 285 24.21 -0.62 -10.33
N PHE A 286 24.25 -1.92 -10.58
CA PHE A 286 23.87 -2.94 -9.62
C PHE A 286 25.11 -3.43 -8.89
N ILE A 287 25.07 -3.39 -7.55
CA ILE A 287 26.13 -3.88 -6.66
C ILE A 287 25.52 -4.92 -5.74
N LEU A 288 26.16 -6.07 -5.64
CA LEU A 288 25.79 -7.13 -4.70
C LEU A 288 26.96 -7.41 -3.75
N LYS A 289 26.67 -7.40 -2.45
CA LYS A 289 27.64 -7.69 -1.39
C LYS A 289 27.19 -8.86 -0.54
N ASP A 290 28.17 -9.55 0.06
CA ASP A 290 27.90 -10.53 1.11
C ASP A 290 27.73 -9.83 2.49
N ARG A 291 27.43 -10.62 3.54
CA ARG A 291 27.30 -10.10 4.91
C ARG A 291 28.57 -9.49 5.49
N GLU A 292 29.71 -9.83 4.94
CA GLU A 292 31.02 -9.29 5.29
C GLU A 292 31.39 -8.05 4.47
N GLU A 293 30.43 -7.48 3.71
CA GLU A 293 30.58 -6.29 2.84
C GLU A 293 31.54 -6.49 1.64
N ASN A 294 31.90 -7.73 1.29
CA ASN A 294 32.70 -7.98 0.09
C ASN A 294 31.80 -7.84 -1.15
N VAL A 295 32.31 -7.10 -2.15
CA VAL A 295 31.62 -6.94 -3.42
C VAL A 295 31.75 -8.22 -4.24
N LEU A 296 30.62 -8.86 -4.53
CA LEU A 296 30.52 -10.06 -5.34
C LEU A 296 30.18 -9.74 -6.81
N VAL A 297 29.38 -8.71 -7.01
CA VAL A 297 28.97 -8.23 -8.33
C VAL A 297 28.98 -6.72 -8.33
N GLU A 298 29.52 -6.15 -9.40
CA GLU A 298 29.36 -4.74 -9.75
C GLU A 298 29.19 -4.64 -11.28
N LYS A 299 28.00 -4.22 -11.72
CA LYS A 299 27.67 -4.11 -13.15
C LYS A 299 26.89 -2.85 -13.42
N SER A 300 27.21 -2.19 -14.50
CA SER A 300 26.54 -0.96 -14.92
C SER A 300 25.96 -1.10 -16.32
N ILE A 301 24.83 -0.45 -16.55
CA ILE A 301 24.23 -0.28 -17.87
C ILE A 301 23.79 1.19 -18.04
N GLN A 302 23.78 1.64 -19.27
CA GLN A 302 23.08 2.86 -19.63
C GLN A 302 21.60 2.52 -19.86
N LEU A 303 20.71 3.24 -19.19
CA LEU A 303 19.28 3.04 -19.36
C LEU A 303 18.81 3.59 -20.70
N THR A 304 17.83 2.93 -21.29
CA THR A 304 17.22 3.34 -22.55
C THR A 304 15.83 3.91 -22.33
N LYS A 305 15.49 4.98 -23.08
CA LYS A 305 14.16 5.57 -22.97
C LYS A 305 13.14 4.70 -23.69
N GLU A 306 12.13 4.25 -22.95
CA GLU A 306 11.02 3.45 -23.43
C GLU A 306 9.71 3.94 -22.79
N ASN A 307 8.66 4.14 -23.59
CA ASN A 307 7.33 4.57 -23.11
C ASN A 307 7.29 5.77 -22.15
N GLY A 308 8.24 6.72 -22.29
CA GLY A 308 8.30 7.92 -21.44
C GLY A 308 9.13 7.75 -20.16
N HIS A 309 9.60 6.54 -19.84
CA HIS A 309 10.50 6.22 -18.74
C HIS A 309 11.85 5.74 -19.25
N MET A 310 12.83 5.64 -18.36
CA MET A 310 14.08 4.97 -18.64
C MET A 310 14.04 3.57 -18.06
N GLU A 311 14.31 2.56 -18.86
CA GLU A 311 14.25 1.16 -18.46
C GLU A 311 15.56 0.44 -18.72
N GLY A 312 15.81 -0.61 -17.92
CA GLY A 312 16.94 -1.48 -18.11
C GLY A 312 16.93 -2.69 -17.20
N THR A 313 17.66 -3.73 -17.61
CA THR A 313 17.80 -4.95 -16.83
C THR A 313 19.27 -5.34 -16.75
N ILE A 314 19.76 -5.56 -15.53
CA ILE A 314 21.10 -6.07 -15.25
C ILE A 314 20.98 -7.53 -14.83
N CYS A 315 21.78 -8.41 -15.45
CA CYS A 315 21.86 -9.82 -15.08
C CYS A 315 23.29 -10.16 -14.59
N ALA A 316 23.38 -10.94 -13.51
CA ALA A 316 24.63 -11.46 -13.01
C ALA A 316 24.49 -12.93 -12.59
N ASP A 317 25.44 -13.75 -13.02
CA ASP A 317 25.59 -15.13 -12.54
C ASP A 317 26.56 -15.14 -11.36
N LEU A 318 26.25 -15.95 -10.35
CA LEU A 318 27.03 -16.12 -9.14
C LEU A 318 27.35 -17.60 -8.94
N GLU A 319 28.57 -17.89 -8.52
CA GLU A 319 28.99 -19.20 -8.07
C GLU A 319 29.04 -19.24 -6.54
N ASN A 320 28.81 -20.42 -5.96
CA ASN A 320 28.89 -20.66 -4.50
C ASN A 320 27.96 -19.75 -3.69
N VAL A 321 26.71 -19.57 -4.11
CA VAL A 321 25.72 -18.78 -3.37
C VAL A 321 25.35 -19.46 -2.05
N LYS A 322 25.21 -18.68 -1.00
CA LYS A 322 24.63 -19.12 0.28
C LYS A 322 23.13 -19.10 0.17
N LEU A 323 22.48 -20.19 0.57
CA LEU A 323 21.05 -20.37 0.43
C LEU A 323 20.30 -19.70 1.56
N TRP A 324 19.13 -19.20 1.25
CA TRP A 324 18.17 -18.75 2.24
C TRP A 324 17.19 -19.91 2.58
N ASP A 325 17.09 -20.25 3.84
CA ASP A 325 16.04 -21.10 4.41
C ASP A 325 15.76 -20.70 5.87
N ASN A 326 14.77 -21.33 6.51
CA ASN A 326 14.38 -20.99 7.87
C ASN A 326 15.45 -21.30 8.96
N HIS A 327 16.42 -22.13 8.68
CA HIS A 327 17.53 -22.42 9.60
C HIS A 327 18.73 -21.53 9.36
N ASN A 328 18.88 -21.05 8.13
CA ASN A 328 19.94 -20.15 7.71
C ASN A 328 19.37 -19.07 6.78
N PRO A 329 18.71 -18.06 7.32
CA PRO A 329 18.10 -17.00 6.50
C PRO A 329 19.18 -16.05 5.98
N TYR A 330 19.99 -16.53 5.02
CA TYR A 330 21.09 -15.75 4.48
C TYR A 330 20.59 -14.76 3.44
N LEU A 331 20.82 -13.47 3.70
CA LEU A 331 20.54 -12.37 2.79
C LEU A 331 21.85 -11.74 2.31
N TYR A 332 21.84 -11.31 1.08
CA TYR A 332 22.87 -10.50 0.43
C TYR A 332 22.38 -9.05 0.36
N HIS A 333 23.28 -8.09 0.53
CA HIS A 333 22.99 -6.67 0.40
C HIS A 333 23.13 -6.25 -1.06
N ALA A 334 21.99 -5.97 -1.70
CA ALA A 334 21.93 -5.44 -3.05
C ALA A 334 21.79 -3.92 -3.00
N TYR A 335 22.42 -3.24 -3.95
CA TYR A 335 22.28 -1.80 -4.15
C TYR A 335 22.03 -1.52 -5.62
N VAL A 336 21.16 -0.57 -5.90
CA VAL A 336 21.09 0.10 -7.19
C VAL A 336 21.56 1.53 -6.99
N GLU A 337 22.58 1.95 -7.73
CA GLU A 337 23.00 3.33 -7.82
C GLU A 337 22.51 3.91 -9.16
N LEU A 338 21.84 5.05 -9.11
CA LEU A 338 21.55 5.84 -10.30
C LEU A 338 22.55 6.98 -10.41
N LYS A 339 23.22 7.10 -11.55
CA LYS A 339 24.22 8.14 -11.84
C LYS A 339 23.74 9.01 -12.97
N ALA A 340 23.86 10.31 -12.78
CA ALA A 340 23.62 11.30 -13.80
C ALA A 340 24.69 11.24 -14.92
N GLU A 341 24.51 11.99 -16.00
CA GLU A 341 25.40 11.99 -17.16
C GLU A 341 26.85 12.39 -16.81
N ASP A 342 27.05 13.27 -15.83
CA ASP A 342 28.35 13.68 -15.31
C ASP A 342 29.03 12.65 -14.39
N GLY A 343 28.37 11.52 -14.14
CA GLY A 343 28.84 10.45 -13.28
C GLY A 343 28.55 10.67 -11.78
N SER A 344 27.92 11.78 -11.40
CA SER A 344 27.51 12.03 -10.02
C SER A 344 26.41 11.06 -9.58
N LEU A 345 26.45 10.63 -8.32
CA LEU A 345 25.41 9.80 -7.72
C LEU A 345 24.13 10.64 -7.54
N ALA A 346 23.05 10.22 -8.16
CA ALA A 346 21.74 10.85 -8.04
C ALA A 346 20.87 10.18 -6.97
N GLU A 347 20.94 8.86 -6.87
CA GLU A 347 20.15 8.08 -5.93
C GLU A 347 20.82 6.74 -5.62
N VAL A 348 20.67 6.25 -4.37
CA VAL A 348 21.07 4.91 -3.96
C VAL A 348 19.90 4.18 -3.31
N ILE A 349 19.67 2.95 -3.74
CA ILE A 349 18.57 2.10 -3.32
C ILE A 349 19.15 0.82 -2.72
N PRO A 350 19.12 0.64 -1.39
CA PRO A 350 19.46 -0.61 -0.73
C PRO A 350 18.28 -1.60 -0.81
N TYR A 351 18.60 -2.87 -0.95
CA TYR A 351 17.63 -3.97 -0.87
C TYR A 351 18.32 -5.27 -0.45
N ASP A 352 17.65 -6.11 0.33
CA ASP A 352 18.21 -7.40 0.73
C ASP A 352 17.58 -8.52 -0.09
N ILE A 353 18.39 -9.46 -0.60
CA ILE A 353 17.94 -10.57 -1.43
C ILE A 353 18.48 -11.92 -0.95
N GLY A 354 17.64 -12.95 -1.04
CA GLY A 354 18.00 -14.33 -0.69
C GLY A 354 17.89 -15.28 -1.88
N PHE A 355 18.82 -16.21 -2.01
CA PHE A 355 18.77 -17.26 -3.03
C PHE A 355 18.04 -18.48 -2.51
N ARG A 356 16.88 -18.77 -3.12
CA ARG A 356 16.07 -19.94 -2.80
C ARG A 356 15.37 -20.46 -4.06
N ARG A 357 14.93 -21.71 -4.01
CA ARG A 357 14.10 -22.32 -5.04
C ARG A 357 12.95 -23.07 -4.38
N ILE A 358 11.72 -22.74 -4.76
CA ILE A 358 10.50 -23.43 -4.36
C ILE A 358 10.00 -24.25 -5.55
N GLU A 359 9.74 -25.53 -5.33
CA GLU A 359 9.28 -26.47 -6.36
C GLU A 359 8.12 -27.31 -5.81
N ILE A 360 7.20 -27.69 -6.69
CA ILE A 360 6.17 -28.67 -6.38
C ILE A 360 6.45 -29.90 -7.24
N ILE A 361 6.88 -30.98 -6.60
CA ILE A 361 7.20 -32.26 -7.27
C ILE A 361 6.27 -33.32 -6.67
N ASP A 362 5.54 -34.01 -7.52
CA ASP A 362 4.57 -35.04 -7.13
C ASP A 362 3.63 -34.59 -6.00
N LYS A 363 3.10 -33.35 -6.07
CA LYS A 363 2.19 -32.72 -5.09
C LYS A 363 2.84 -32.42 -3.73
N VAL A 364 4.15 -32.46 -3.62
CA VAL A 364 4.89 -32.10 -2.42
C VAL A 364 5.70 -30.84 -2.69
N VAL A 365 5.70 -29.90 -1.74
CA VAL A 365 6.47 -28.66 -1.81
C VAL A 365 7.90 -28.91 -1.35
N TYR A 366 8.86 -28.44 -2.11
CA TYR A 366 10.28 -28.49 -1.79
C TYR A 366 10.86 -27.09 -1.75
N LEU A 367 11.76 -26.85 -0.81
CA LEU A 367 12.61 -25.68 -0.75
C LEU A 367 14.07 -26.13 -0.91
N ASN A 368 14.78 -25.55 -1.89
CA ASN A 368 16.18 -25.88 -2.18
C ASN A 368 16.42 -27.40 -2.32
N GLY A 369 15.47 -28.11 -2.95
CA GLY A 369 15.53 -29.57 -3.14
C GLY A 369 15.21 -30.41 -1.89
N LYS A 370 14.87 -29.81 -0.75
CA LYS A 370 14.42 -30.50 0.48
C LYS A 370 12.91 -30.35 0.65
N ARG A 371 12.24 -31.41 1.07
CA ARG A 371 10.81 -31.33 1.40
C ARG A 371 10.56 -30.22 2.43
N LEU A 372 9.67 -29.31 2.09
CA LEU A 372 9.27 -28.24 3.02
C LEU A 372 8.26 -28.79 4.04
N ILE A 373 8.53 -28.55 5.31
CA ILE A 373 7.61 -28.83 6.41
C ILE A 373 7.24 -27.50 7.05
N ILE A 374 5.95 -27.19 7.01
CA ILE A 374 5.40 -25.95 7.57
C ILE A 374 4.87 -26.24 8.97
N THR A 375 5.40 -25.51 9.95
CA THR A 375 4.84 -25.38 11.30
C THR A 375 4.41 -23.94 11.42
N GLY A 376 3.16 -23.65 11.00
CA GLY A 376 2.69 -22.31 10.78
C GLY A 376 1.55 -21.87 11.69
N VAL A 377 1.35 -20.56 11.74
CA VAL A 377 0.21 -19.92 12.44
C VAL A 377 -0.44 -18.89 11.53
N ASN A 378 -1.71 -18.59 11.80
CA ASN A 378 -2.37 -17.41 11.26
C ASN A 378 -2.05 -16.20 12.14
N ARG A 379 -1.88 -15.03 11.51
CA ARG A 379 -1.59 -13.78 12.21
C ARG A 379 -2.45 -12.65 11.67
N HIS A 380 -3.17 -11.99 12.58
CA HIS A 380 -3.67 -10.66 12.33
C HIS A 380 -2.64 -9.61 12.79
N GLU A 381 -2.54 -8.49 12.10
CA GLU A 381 -1.94 -7.29 12.66
C GLU A 381 -2.82 -6.80 13.80
N TRP A 382 -2.44 -7.08 15.05
CA TRP A 382 -3.32 -6.85 16.17
C TRP A 382 -2.58 -6.53 17.47
N ASN A 383 -3.08 -5.48 18.12
CA ASN A 383 -2.73 -5.17 19.50
C ASN A 383 -4.03 -4.93 20.28
N ALA A 384 -4.13 -5.47 21.48
CA ALA A 384 -5.35 -5.41 22.30
C ALA A 384 -5.79 -3.99 22.69
N ARG A 385 -4.92 -2.99 22.55
CA ARG A 385 -5.21 -1.59 22.89
C ARG A 385 -5.46 -0.73 21.66
N THR A 386 -4.76 -0.99 20.57
CA THR A 386 -4.73 -0.14 19.38
C THR A 386 -5.36 -0.79 18.14
N GLY A 387 -5.93 -2.00 18.29
CA GLY A 387 -6.52 -2.74 17.17
C GLY A 387 -5.46 -3.09 16.13
N ARG A 388 -5.70 -2.75 14.87
CA ARG A 388 -4.75 -2.96 13.76
C ARG A 388 -3.65 -1.89 13.65
N CYS A 389 -3.71 -0.85 14.46
CA CYS A 389 -2.63 0.14 14.52
C CYS A 389 -1.45 -0.40 15.34
N ILE A 390 -0.63 -1.24 14.73
CA ILE A 390 0.55 -1.84 15.36
C ILE A 390 1.83 -1.15 14.89
N GLY A 391 2.87 -1.27 15.70
CA GLY A 391 4.21 -0.76 15.40
C GLY A 391 5.25 -1.85 15.28
N ILE A 392 6.47 -1.43 15.00
CA ILE A 392 7.65 -2.30 14.83
C ILE A 392 7.87 -3.21 16.06
N GLU A 393 7.63 -2.70 17.28
CA GLU A 393 7.85 -3.47 18.51
C GLU A 393 6.81 -4.59 18.68
N ASP A 394 5.56 -4.39 18.22
CA ASP A 394 4.54 -5.44 18.18
C ASP A 394 4.97 -6.56 17.22
N MET A 395 5.44 -6.19 16.02
CA MET A 395 5.94 -7.15 15.02
C MET A 395 7.14 -7.95 15.53
N LYS A 396 8.12 -7.30 16.16
CA LYS A 396 9.28 -7.96 16.79
C LYS A 396 8.85 -8.94 17.89
N ALA A 397 7.85 -8.56 18.70
CA ALA A 397 7.32 -9.42 19.75
C ALA A 397 6.67 -10.69 19.16
N ASP A 398 5.90 -10.54 18.07
CA ASP A 398 5.28 -11.67 17.37
C ASP A 398 6.34 -12.63 16.80
N ILE A 399 7.32 -12.11 16.06
CA ILE A 399 8.44 -12.91 15.51
C ILE A 399 9.20 -13.63 16.62
N SER A 400 9.53 -12.92 17.71
CA SER A 400 10.21 -13.53 18.85
C SER A 400 9.39 -14.64 19.49
N CYS A 401 8.05 -14.48 19.55
CA CYS A 401 7.15 -15.51 20.03
C CYS A 401 7.14 -16.73 19.10
N MET A 402 7.06 -16.52 17.78
CA MET A 402 7.09 -17.60 16.79
C MET A 402 8.37 -18.42 16.88
N LEU A 403 9.53 -17.76 16.88
CA LEU A 403 10.82 -18.43 16.95
C LEU A 403 10.99 -19.26 18.24
N ARG A 404 10.58 -18.73 19.40
CA ARG A 404 10.61 -19.47 20.68
C ARG A 404 9.73 -20.71 20.71
N ASN A 405 8.70 -20.75 19.86
CA ASN A 405 7.76 -21.89 19.78
C ASN A 405 7.99 -22.76 18.55
N ASN A 406 9.16 -22.65 17.88
CA ASN A 406 9.50 -23.41 16.67
C ASN A 406 8.48 -23.25 15.53
N ILE A 407 7.90 -22.09 15.42
CA ILE A 407 7.01 -21.71 14.31
C ILE A 407 7.92 -21.16 13.20
N ASN A 408 7.81 -21.71 12.00
CA ASN A 408 8.62 -21.33 10.85
C ASN A 408 7.81 -20.69 9.72
N SER A 409 6.50 -20.53 9.90
CA SER A 409 5.64 -19.97 8.86
C SER A 409 4.50 -19.16 9.45
N VAL A 410 4.09 -18.13 8.74
CA VAL A 410 2.96 -17.29 9.08
C VAL A 410 2.08 -17.06 7.86
N ARG A 411 0.76 -17.12 8.05
CA ARG A 411 -0.22 -16.63 7.08
C ARG A 411 -0.70 -15.26 7.52
N THR A 412 -0.62 -14.28 6.62
CA THR A 412 -1.12 -12.91 6.87
C THR A 412 -2.63 -12.90 6.70
N CYS A 413 -3.37 -13.25 7.73
CA CYS A 413 -4.82 -13.32 7.64
C CYS A 413 -5.45 -12.00 8.08
N HIS A 414 -6.33 -11.45 7.27
CA HIS A 414 -6.75 -11.91 5.94
C HIS A 414 -6.48 -10.82 4.89
N TYR A 415 -5.32 -10.21 4.94
CA TYR A 415 -4.95 -9.01 4.18
C TYR A 415 -3.42 -8.84 4.14
N PRO A 416 -2.88 -7.99 3.27
CA PRO A 416 -1.47 -7.63 3.29
C PRO A 416 -1.07 -6.96 4.60
N ASP A 417 -0.04 -7.49 5.26
CA ASP A 417 0.59 -6.86 6.42
C ASP A 417 1.40 -5.62 6.02
N GLN A 418 1.80 -4.81 7.00
CA GLN A 418 2.70 -3.69 6.76
C GLN A 418 4.03 -4.16 6.17
N ILE A 419 4.62 -3.38 5.27
CA ILE A 419 5.87 -3.71 4.55
C ILE A 419 7.01 -4.18 5.49
N PRO A 420 7.29 -3.55 6.64
CA PRO A 420 8.35 -3.99 7.54
C PRO A 420 8.22 -5.43 8.04
N TRP A 421 6.99 -5.97 8.10
CA TRP A 421 6.74 -7.35 8.49
C TRP A 421 7.45 -8.35 7.60
N TYR A 422 7.40 -8.13 6.29
CA TYR A 422 8.00 -9.03 5.30
C TYR A 422 9.52 -9.04 5.43
N TYR A 423 10.16 -7.88 5.59
CA TYR A 423 11.60 -7.78 5.82
C TYR A 423 12.03 -8.48 7.11
N MET A 424 11.26 -8.32 8.20
CA MET A 424 11.53 -9.01 9.45
C MET A 424 11.38 -10.54 9.33
N CYS A 425 10.44 -11.02 8.51
CA CYS A 425 10.28 -12.44 8.22
C CYS A 425 11.46 -12.97 7.39
N ASP A 426 11.96 -12.22 6.42
CA ASP A 426 13.14 -12.59 5.63
C ASP A 426 14.37 -12.73 6.52
N ASP A 427 14.61 -11.77 7.42
CA ASP A 427 15.72 -11.81 8.38
C ASP A 427 15.60 -12.97 9.39
N ALA A 428 14.39 -13.24 9.84
CA ALA A 428 14.11 -14.25 10.85
C ALA A 428 14.01 -15.68 10.29
N GLY A 429 13.95 -15.86 8.97
CA GLY A 429 13.74 -17.15 8.34
C GLY A 429 12.32 -17.69 8.51
N ILE A 430 11.33 -16.81 8.52
CA ILE A 430 9.92 -17.18 8.59
C ILE A 430 9.32 -17.18 7.19
N TYR A 431 8.72 -18.30 6.80
CA TYR A 431 7.99 -18.39 5.54
C TYR A 431 6.67 -17.64 5.64
N VAL A 432 6.35 -16.86 4.63
CA VAL A 432 5.13 -16.07 4.59
C VAL A 432 4.18 -16.63 3.54
N MET A 433 2.95 -16.91 3.94
CA MET A 433 1.82 -17.09 3.05
C MET A 433 1.06 -15.76 3.03
N ALA A 434 1.45 -14.90 2.09
CA ALA A 434 0.84 -13.59 1.92
C ALA A 434 -0.56 -13.73 1.30
N GLU A 435 -1.51 -12.98 1.84
CA GLU A 435 -2.85 -12.86 1.28
C GLU A 435 -3.06 -11.50 0.63
N THR A 436 -3.90 -11.47 -0.38
CA THR A 436 -4.41 -10.24 -0.96
C THR A 436 -5.55 -9.70 -0.11
N ASN A 437 -5.89 -8.42 -0.29
CA ASN A 437 -7.07 -7.83 0.36
C ASN A 437 -8.36 -8.22 -0.38
N LEU A 438 -8.62 -9.52 -0.47
CA LEU A 438 -9.76 -10.08 -1.20
C LEU A 438 -10.33 -11.28 -0.46
N GLU A 439 -11.44 -11.06 0.21
CA GLU A 439 -12.26 -12.12 0.80
C GLU A 439 -13.73 -11.70 0.74
N SER A 440 -14.61 -12.61 0.32
CA SER A 440 -16.01 -12.30 0.11
C SER A 440 -16.89 -13.44 0.63
N HIS A 441 -17.05 -13.49 1.95
CA HIS A 441 -17.84 -14.53 2.64
C HIS A 441 -19.30 -14.57 2.17
N GLY A 442 -19.94 -13.43 2.01
CA GLY A 442 -21.30 -13.32 1.53
C GLY A 442 -21.53 -13.92 0.14
N SER A 443 -20.47 -14.04 -0.68
CA SER A 443 -20.54 -14.68 -1.99
C SER A 443 -20.60 -16.20 -1.91
N PHE A 444 -20.00 -16.80 -0.89
CA PHE A 444 -19.83 -18.25 -0.77
C PHE A 444 -20.80 -18.89 0.20
N GLN A 445 -21.27 -18.13 1.19
CA GLN A 445 -22.08 -18.67 2.27
C GLN A 445 -23.55 -18.32 2.09
N LYS A 446 -24.38 -19.35 2.07
CA LYS A 446 -25.85 -19.21 1.99
C LYS A 446 -26.50 -18.82 3.33
N LEU A 447 -25.75 -18.89 4.43
CA LEU A 447 -26.22 -18.56 5.77
C LEU A 447 -25.88 -17.10 6.06
N GLY A 448 -26.91 -16.28 6.18
CA GLY A 448 -26.77 -14.86 6.53
C GLY A 448 -26.93 -13.87 5.38
N ALA A 449 -26.57 -14.23 4.17
CA ALA A 449 -26.88 -13.44 2.99
C ALA A 449 -28.19 -13.95 2.34
N ILE A 450 -29.05 -13.03 1.97
CA ILE A 450 -30.30 -13.38 1.26
C ILE A 450 -29.94 -13.89 -0.14
N GLU A 451 -28.98 -13.24 -0.80
CA GLU A 451 -28.42 -13.65 -2.07
C GLU A 451 -26.90 -13.44 -2.07
N PRO A 452 -26.13 -14.26 -2.80
CA PRO A 452 -24.70 -14.04 -2.97
C PRO A 452 -24.41 -12.70 -3.63
N SER A 453 -23.42 -11.98 -3.15
CA SER A 453 -23.02 -10.69 -3.69
C SER A 453 -22.57 -10.76 -5.15
N CYS A 454 -22.04 -11.90 -5.58
CA CYS A 454 -21.66 -12.12 -6.97
C CYS A 454 -22.84 -12.00 -7.97
N ASN A 455 -24.07 -12.02 -7.49
CA ASN A 455 -25.25 -11.80 -8.31
C ASN A 455 -25.64 -10.34 -8.41
N VAL A 456 -24.99 -9.45 -7.69
CA VAL A 456 -25.21 -8.00 -7.80
C VAL A 456 -24.45 -7.48 -9.02
N PRO A 457 -25.12 -6.83 -9.97
CA PRO A 457 -24.43 -6.24 -11.13
C PRO A 457 -23.31 -5.30 -10.70
N GLY A 458 -22.12 -5.49 -11.24
CA GLY A 458 -20.94 -4.68 -10.94
C GLY A 458 -20.18 -5.09 -9.65
N SER A 459 -20.54 -6.17 -8.97
CA SER A 459 -19.81 -6.66 -7.80
C SER A 459 -18.70 -7.67 -8.12
N ILE A 460 -18.52 -7.99 -9.41
CA ILE A 460 -17.45 -8.89 -9.93
C ILE A 460 -16.72 -8.17 -11.05
#